data_00fe55bbc0fe8f9cc67ee5cfd4ca85c5
#
_entry.id   00fe55bbc0fe8f9cc67ee5cfd4ca85c5
#
_cell.length_a   1.000
_cell.length_b   1.000
_cell.length_c   1.000
_cell.angle_alpha   90.00
_cell.angle_beta   90.00
_cell.angle_gamma   90.00
#
_symmetry.space_group_name_H-M   'P 1'
#
loop_
_entity.id
_entity.type
_entity.pdbx_description
1 polymer ?
#
loop_
_entity_poly.entity_id
_entity_poly.type
_entity_poly.pdbx_seq_one_letter_code
_entity_poly.pdbx_strand_id
1 'polypeptide(L)'
;MYIDHIEIENFRTFRKSRILFCHADQDFEAAGMPKPQLPNVNLLLANNGYGKTSLLKAIALAALGPAVRHSGIYPYHLIRRETGQKGLKRAVLKASFKTHEQDHAPFGQIDSRVEVIPEGDLEILEWTHEDPRPWHPVFSSDSDAFFMVGYGATRRVSKSTRMEQSGKSSPRAARVMGLFEEDYSLRPLNTWLPRYENSEQLRGRYVQVVNLLNRLVGKGGWGFTGKQDKEDEYLFGKKGAEVPFPALSDGYRAFLGWLGDLLYHVCETCPSGEKLKENKGIVMVDEIDLHLHPKWQMTVLQTLAKELPNIQFIVTSHSPLIVGSLEWMNIIVMQPGPKQSSTAKRIEWSVHGLDADQVLLTDFFGMKSTRAPGKKRTLKELTLKARDGDTEAAKELLEQMSRGAEAAK
;
A
#
# COMPACT_ATOMS: atom_id res chain seq x y z
N MET A 1 1.55 15.21 6.67
CA MET A 1 0.35 15.47 5.86
C MET A 1 -0.44 14.19 5.62
N TYR A 2 -1.75 14.32 5.27
CA TYR A 2 -2.61 13.21 4.81
C TYR A 2 -3.30 13.61 3.52
N ILE A 3 -3.58 12.66 2.64
CA ILE A 3 -4.47 12.91 1.51
C ILE A 3 -5.94 12.72 1.97
N ASP A 4 -6.77 13.73 1.73
CA ASP A 4 -8.20 13.70 1.98
C ASP A 4 -8.94 13.09 0.79
N HIS A 5 -8.72 13.64 -0.40
CA HIS A 5 -9.30 13.10 -1.63
C HIS A 5 -8.44 13.40 -2.85
N ILE A 6 -8.72 12.64 -3.92
CA ILE A 6 -8.16 12.88 -5.26
C ILE A 6 -9.26 12.85 -6.31
N GLU A 7 -9.20 13.77 -7.25
CA GLU A 7 -9.97 13.78 -8.48
C GLU A 7 -9.03 13.47 -9.65
N ILE A 8 -9.42 12.50 -10.46
CA ILE A 8 -8.61 11.99 -11.58
C ILE A 8 -9.41 12.11 -12.85
N GLU A 9 -8.86 12.76 -13.86
CA GLU A 9 -9.44 12.85 -15.18
C GLU A 9 -8.45 12.33 -16.24
N ASN A 10 -8.92 11.45 -17.11
CA ASN A 10 -8.20 10.96 -18.29
C ASN A 10 -6.82 10.34 -18.00
N PHE A 11 -6.65 9.68 -16.86
CA PHE A 11 -5.38 9.08 -16.42
C PHE A 11 -5.46 7.56 -16.44
N ARG A 12 -4.65 6.91 -17.27
CA ARG A 12 -4.58 5.44 -17.43
C ARG A 12 -5.97 4.80 -17.57
N THR A 13 -6.41 4.01 -16.59
CA THR A 13 -7.73 3.34 -16.59
C THR A 13 -8.88 4.29 -16.20
N PHE A 14 -8.57 5.44 -15.60
CA PHE A 14 -9.59 6.38 -15.12
C PHE A 14 -9.99 7.37 -16.21
N ARG A 15 -11.29 7.49 -16.46
CA ARG A 15 -11.86 8.56 -17.28
C ARG A 15 -12.17 9.79 -16.44
N LYS A 16 -12.91 9.59 -15.36
CA LYS A 16 -13.22 10.57 -14.32
C LYS A 16 -13.58 9.84 -13.05
N SER A 17 -12.91 10.14 -11.95
CA SER A 17 -13.17 9.54 -10.63
C SER A 17 -12.81 10.53 -9.54
N ARG A 18 -13.58 10.51 -8.44
CA ARG A 18 -13.25 11.17 -7.18
C ARG A 18 -13.19 10.12 -6.09
N ILE A 19 -12.14 10.12 -5.31
CA ILE A 19 -11.86 9.09 -4.32
C ILE A 19 -11.49 9.77 -3.01
N LEU A 20 -12.22 9.43 -1.94
CA LEU A 20 -12.00 9.91 -0.58
C LEU A 20 -11.18 8.88 0.19
N PHE A 21 -10.26 9.34 1.03
CA PHE A 21 -9.41 8.48 1.86
C PHE A 21 -9.68 8.70 3.34
N CYS A 22 -9.55 7.63 4.13
CA CYS A 22 -9.57 7.71 5.59
C CYS A 22 -8.20 8.14 6.10
N HIS A 23 -8.17 8.98 7.14
CA HIS A 23 -6.96 9.34 7.86
C HIS A 23 -7.27 9.62 9.34
N ALA A 24 -6.24 9.63 10.19
CA ALA A 24 -6.41 9.71 11.65
C ALA A 24 -7.19 10.95 12.11
N ASP A 25 -7.03 12.08 11.42
CA ASP A 25 -7.65 13.37 11.76
C ASP A 25 -8.92 13.67 10.95
N GLN A 26 -9.52 12.65 10.32
CA GLN A 26 -10.73 12.84 9.53
C GLN A 26 -11.95 13.04 10.42
N ASP A 27 -12.80 13.99 10.05
CA ASP A 27 -14.16 14.10 10.57
C ASP A 27 -15.05 13.09 9.83
N PHE A 28 -15.22 11.92 10.43
CA PHE A 28 -16.00 10.82 9.85
C PHE A 28 -17.50 11.11 9.84
N GLU A 29 -17.99 11.90 10.79
CA GLU A 29 -19.40 12.30 10.85
C GLU A 29 -19.74 13.24 9.70
N ALA A 30 -18.92 14.27 9.47
CA ALA A 30 -19.06 15.15 8.31
C ALA A 30 -18.89 14.43 6.97
N ALA A 31 -18.10 13.36 6.94
CA ALA A 31 -17.93 12.49 5.76
C ALA A 31 -19.09 11.50 5.55
N GLY A 32 -20.08 11.47 6.46
CA GLY A 32 -21.21 10.54 6.40
C GLY A 32 -20.84 9.06 6.58
N MET A 33 -19.73 8.78 7.28
CA MET A 33 -19.25 7.42 7.53
C MET A 33 -18.99 7.18 9.02
N PRO A 34 -19.25 5.98 9.57
CA PRO A 34 -18.79 5.63 10.90
C PRO A 34 -17.26 5.59 10.95
N LYS A 35 -16.68 5.95 12.10
CA LYS A 35 -15.24 5.90 12.30
C LYS A 35 -14.78 4.46 12.41
N PRO A 36 -13.87 3.98 11.52
CA PRO A 36 -13.33 2.64 11.60
C PRO A 36 -12.36 2.47 12.78
N GLN A 37 -12.14 1.22 13.21
CA GLN A 37 -11.13 0.91 14.23
C GLN A 37 -9.71 1.30 13.80
N LEU A 38 -9.44 1.27 12.49
CA LEU A 38 -8.15 1.66 11.88
C LEU A 38 -8.36 2.85 10.94
N PRO A 39 -8.56 4.08 11.48
CA PRO A 39 -8.89 5.25 10.67
C PRO A 39 -7.80 5.68 9.70
N ASN A 40 -6.60 5.18 9.87
CA ASN A 40 -5.43 5.48 9.05
C ASN A 40 -5.14 4.46 7.95
N VAL A 41 -6.04 3.49 7.68
CA VAL A 41 -5.86 2.45 6.66
C VAL A 41 -6.84 2.62 5.51
N ASN A 42 -6.33 2.54 4.27
CA ASN A 42 -7.09 2.49 3.03
C ASN A 42 -6.60 1.33 2.17
N LEU A 43 -7.45 0.33 1.97
CA LEU A 43 -7.18 -0.81 1.09
C LEU A 43 -7.83 -0.58 -0.27
N LEU A 44 -7.04 -0.60 -1.32
CA LEU A 44 -7.50 -0.57 -2.70
C LEU A 44 -7.67 -2.00 -3.20
N LEU A 45 -8.90 -2.40 -3.44
CA LEU A 45 -9.26 -3.74 -3.90
C LEU A 45 -9.77 -3.68 -5.34
N ALA A 46 -9.26 -4.53 -6.20
CA ALA A 46 -9.75 -4.70 -7.57
C ALA A 46 -9.19 -5.96 -8.21
N ASN A 47 -9.82 -6.44 -9.25
CA ASN A 47 -9.21 -7.38 -10.19
C ASN A 47 -8.04 -6.73 -10.94
N ASN A 48 -7.22 -7.54 -11.60
CA ASN A 48 -6.10 -7.04 -12.39
C ASN A 48 -6.58 -6.09 -13.50
N GLY A 49 -5.81 -5.04 -13.77
CA GLY A 49 -6.09 -4.07 -14.82
C GLY A 49 -7.05 -2.94 -14.44
N TYR A 50 -7.67 -2.94 -13.26
CA TYR A 50 -8.59 -1.87 -12.84
C TYR A 50 -7.92 -0.67 -12.15
N GLY A 51 -6.60 -0.55 -12.23
CA GLY A 51 -5.90 0.70 -11.94
C GLY A 51 -5.49 0.92 -10.48
N LYS A 52 -5.34 -0.13 -9.64
CA LYS A 52 -4.81 -0.01 -8.26
C LYS A 52 -3.46 0.74 -8.23
N THR A 53 -2.46 0.20 -8.93
CA THR A 53 -1.14 0.84 -9.08
C THR A 53 -1.23 2.22 -9.73
N SER A 54 -2.17 2.41 -10.68
CA SER A 54 -2.39 3.72 -11.32
C SER A 54 -2.88 4.77 -10.32
N LEU A 55 -3.73 4.38 -9.37
CA LEU A 55 -4.18 5.27 -8.31
C LEU A 55 -3.04 5.65 -7.36
N LEU A 56 -2.20 4.70 -6.95
CA LEU A 56 -1.01 5.00 -6.14
C LEU A 56 -0.07 5.97 -6.87
N LYS A 57 0.18 5.75 -8.17
CA LYS A 57 0.97 6.67 -9.00
C LYS A 57 0.33 8.07 -9.09
N ALA A 58 -0.99 8.15 -9.25
CA ALA A 58 -1.70 9.44 -9.29
C ALA A 58 -1.55 10.21 -7.97
N ILE A 59 -1.67 9.52 -6.82
CA ILE A 59 -1.47 10.11 -5.49
C ILE A 59 -0.03 10.62 -5.35
N ALA A 60 0.95 9.79 -5.72
CA ALA A 60 2.36 10.15 -5.64
C ALA A 60 2.69 11.40 -6.48
N LEU A 61 2.22 11.46 -7.74
CA LEU A 61 2.41 12.62 -8.61
C LEU A 61 1.76 13.88 -8.05
N ALA A 62 0.52 13.78 -7.57
CA ALA A 62 -0.18 14.93 -6.97
C ALA A 62 0.53 15.43 -5.70
N ALA A 63 1.03 14.52 -4.86
CA ALA A 63 1.71 14.87 -3.61
C ALA A 63 3.13 15.42 -3.82
N LEU A 64 3.78 15.13 -4.94
CA LEU A 64 5.04 15.80 -5.31
C LEU A 64 4.85 17.29 -5.58
N GLY A 65 3.64 17.70 -5.99
CA GLY A 65 3.32 19.10 -6.24
C GLY A 65 4.31 19.72 -7.21
N PRO A 66 4.88 20.90 -6.86
CA PRO A 66 5.86 21.60 -7.71
C PRO A 66 7.11 20.80 -8.03
N ALA A 67 7.52 19.88 -7.13
CA ALA A 67 8.70 19.04 -7.35
C ALA A 67 8.52 18.03 -8.49
N VAL A 68 7.30 17.84 -8.99
CA VAL A 68 6.99 16.85 -10.04
C VAL A 68 7.80 17.07 -11.33
N ARG A 69 8.05 18.33 -11.70
CA ARG A 69 8.84 18.68 -12.91
C ARG A 69 10.30 18.20 -12.84
N HIS A 70 10.85 18.18 -11.63
CA HIS A 70 12.26 17.82 -11.38
C HIS A 70 12.37 16.47 -10.64
N SER A 71 11.30 15.68 -10.67
CA SER A 71 11.23 14.41 -9.96
C SER A 71 12.13 13.32 -10.54
N GLY A 72 12.52 13.43 -11.80
CA GLY A 72 13.17 12.36 -12.55
C GLY A 72 12.21 11.24 -12.99
N ILE A 73 10.92 11.35 -12.63
CA ILE A 73 9.90 10.39 -13.07
C ILE A 73 9.65 10.60 -14.56
N TYR A 74 9.89 9.55 -15.34
CA TYR A 74 9.57 9.54 -16.76
C TYR A 74 8.10 9.17 -16.97
N PRO A 75 7.24 10.09 -17.45
CA PRO A 75 5.85 9.79 -17.70
C PRO A 75 5.73 8.92 -18.97
N TYR A 76 5.26 7.70 -18.79
CA TYR A 76 5.07 6.76 -19.88
C TYR A 76 3.68 6.13 -19.82
N HIS A 77 2.87 6.36 -20.86
CA HIS A 77 1.50 5.87 -20.95
C HIS A 77 0.65 6.21 -19.71
N LEU A 78 0.79 7.42 -19.19
CA LEU A 78 -0.03 7.92 -18.08
C LEU A 78 -1.37 8.49 -18.57
N ILE A 79 -1.40 9.05 -19.78
CA ILE A 79 -2.64 9.54 -20.40
C ILE A 79 -3.49 8.34 -20.85
N ARG A 80 -4.78 8.42 -20.57
CA ARG A 80 -5.75 7.44 -21.03
C ARG A 80 -5.85 7.42 -22.55
N ARG A 81 -5.86 6.23 -23.13
CA ARG A 81 -6.00 5.98 -24.56
C ARG A 81 -7.31 5.25 -24.83
N GLU A 82 -8.17 5.80 -25.66
CA GLU A 82 -9.45 5.18 -26.04
C GLU A 82 -9.41 4.80 -27.52
N THR A 83 -9.99 3.66 -27.87
CA THR A 83 -10.08 3.20 -29.28
C THR A 83 -10.86 4.22 -30.12
N GLY A 84 -10.30 4.61 -31.26
CA GLY A 84 -10.92 5.60 -32.16
C GLY A 84 -10.75 7.05 -31.74
N GLN A 85 -9.99 7.34 -30.68
CA GLN A 85 -9.69 8.71 -30.25
C GLN A 85 -8.70 9.38 -31.23
N LYS A 86 -9.06 10.56 -31.73
CA LYS A 86 -8.14 11.42 -32.52
C LYS A 86 -7.31 12.29 -31.57
N GLY A 87 -6.04 11.94 -31.38
CA GLY A 87 -5.10 12.65 -30.51
C GLY A 87 -5.30 12.35 -29.02
N LEU A 88 -4.25 12.55 -28.22
CA LEU A 88 -4.27 12.38 -26.76
C LEU A 88 -4.83 13.65 -26.11
N LYS A 89 -5.68 13.45 -25.09
CA LYS A 89 -6.16 14.55 -24.24
C LYS A 89 -5.35 14.54 -22.96
N ARG A 90 -5.01 15.73 -22.44
CA ARG A 90 -4.31 15.83 -21.15
C ARG A 90 -5.01 15.03 -20.07
N ALA A 91 -4.23 14.46 -19.14
CA ALA A 91 -4.75 13.94 -17.90
C ALA A 91 -4.63 14.99 -16.80
N VAL A 92 -5.56 15.01 -15.84
CA VAL A 92 -5.57 15.98 -14.75
C VAL A 92 -5.74 15.22 -13.43
N LEU A 93 -4.87 15.52 -12.49
CA LEU A 93 -4.87 15.02 -11.12
C LEU A 93 -5.06 16.21 -10.18
N LYS A 94 -6.15 16.23 -9.42
CA LYS A 94 -6.39 17.23 -8.37
C LYS A 94 -6.47 16.50 -7.05
N ALA A 95 -5.71 16.91 -6.06
CA ALA A 95 -5.72 16.31 -4.75
C ALA A 95 -5.73 17.36 -3.65
N SER A 96 -6.43 17.06 -2.56
CA SER A 96 -6.45 17.87 -1.36
C SER A 96 -5.72 17.12 -0.24
N PHE A 97 -4.83 17.84 0.44
CA PHE A 97 -4.01 17.30 1.52
C PHE A 97 -4.24 18.10 2.80
N LYS A 98 -4.52 17.39 3.89
CA LYS A 98 -4.49 17.95 5.24
C LYS A 98 -3.06 18.05 5.72
N THR A 99 -2.63 19.22 6.17
CA THR A 99 -1.29 19.51 6.65
C THR A 99 -1.25 19.60 8.17
N HIS A 100 -0.05 19.49 8.72
CA HIS A 100 0.25 19.56 10.14
C HIS A 100 1.42 20.52 10.40
N GLU A 101 1.70 20.86 11.64
CA GLU A 101 2.82 21.73 12.01
C GLU A 101 4.17 21.22 11.47
N GLN A 102 4.41 19.91 11.51
CA GLN A 102 5.63 19.30 10.95
C GLN A 102 5.78 19.51 9.43
N ASP A 103 4.70 19.81 8.72
CA ASP A 103 4.75 20.09 7.28
C ASP A 103 5.14 21.53 6.98
N HIS A 104 5.28 22.39 8.01
CA HIS A 104 5.60 23.82 7.91
C HIS A 104 4.70 24.59 6.95
N ALA A 105 3.54 24.05 6.64
CA ALA A 105 2.59 24.67 5.74
C ALA A 105 1.77 25.74 6.49
N PRO A 106 1.54 26.93 5.88
CA PRO A 106 0.85 28.04 6.55
C PRO A 106 -0.66 27.80 6.72
N PHE A 107 -1.21 26.78 6.09
CA PHE A 107 -2.63 26.45 6.12
C PHE A 107 -2.86 24.99 6.50
N GLY A 108 -4.00 24.70 7.14
CA GLY A 108 -4.38 23.34 7.53
C GLY A 108 -4.72 22.41 6.35
N GLN A 109 -4.81 22.95 5.12
CA GLN A 109 -5.10 22.23 3.90
C GLN A 109 -4.31 22.82 2.74
N ILE A 110 -3.82 21.96 1.84
CA ILE A 110 -3.17 22.35 0.59
C ILE A 110 -3.78 21.55 -0.55
N ASP A 111 -4.08 22.23 -1.65
CA ASP A 111 -4.54 21.62 -2.89
C ASP A 111 -3.40 21.51 -3.89
N SER A 112 -3.37 20.44 -4.66
CA SER A 112 -2.43 20.21 -5.74
C SER A 112 -3.15 19.92 -7.03
N ARG A 113 -2.63 20.44 -8.13
CA ARG A 113 -3.07 20.10 -9.48
C ARG A 113 -1.86 19.76 -10.34
N VAL A 114 -1.81 18.50 -10.80
CA VAL A 114 -0.80 18.01 -11.74
C VAL A 114 -1.48 17.64 -13.05
N GLU A 115 -0.91 18.06 -14.15
CA GLU A 115 -1.36 17.71 -15.50
C GLU A 115 -0.30 16.85 -16.19
N VAL A 116 -0.76 15.84 -16.92
CA VAL A 116 0.05 15.09 -17.88
C VAL A 116 -0.34 15.57 -19.26
N ILE A 117 0.58 16.24 -19.93
CA ILE A 117 0.34 16.91 -21.21
C ILE A 117 1.01 16.11 -22.32
N PRO A 118 0.31 15.79 -23.43
CA PRO A 118 0.93 15.17 -24.58
C PRO A 118 1.78 16.17 -25.34
N GLU A 119 3.03 15.81 -25.63
CA GLU A 119 3.95 16.59 -26.45
C GLU A 119 4.57 15.69 -27.54
N GLY A 120 3.96 15.70 -28.73
CA GLY A 120 4.30 14.73 -29.77
C GLY A 120 4.04 13.30 -29.31
N ASP A 121 5.10 12.47 -29.33
CA ASP A 121 5.06 11.09 -28.84
C ASP A 121 5.36 10.95 -27.34
N LEU A 122 5.72 12.05 -26.69
CA LEU A 122 6.06 12.09 -25.27
C LEU A 122 4.89 12.58 -24.42
N GLU A 123 4.99 12.35 -23.13
CA GLU A 123 4.12 12.89 -22.09
C GLU A 123 4.99 13.75 -21.15
N ILE A 124 4.48 14.92 -20.75
CA ILE A 124 5.18 15.82 -19.84
C ILE A 124 4.35 16.00 -18.57
N LEU A 125 5.02 16.03 -17.42
CA LEU A 125 4.41 16.34 -16.13
C LEU A 125 4.50 17.83 -15.85
N GLU A 126 3.36 18.46 -15.62
CA GLU A 126 3.28 19.86 -15.20
C GLU A 126 2.47 20.01 -13.92
N TRP A 127 2.99 20.82 -13.02
CA TRP A 127 2.23 21.29 -11.87
C TRP A 127 1.64 22.66 -12.20
N THR A 128 0.32 22.78 -12.03
CA THR A 128 -0.42 24.00 -12.31
C THR A 128 -1.22 24.38 -11.08
N HIS A 129 -0.92 25.50 -10.44
CA HIS A 129 -1.66 25.99 -9.29
C HIS A 129 -1.75 27.52 -9.34
N GLU A 130 -2.90 28.07 -8.94
CA GLU A 130 -3.14 29.50 -8.94
C GLU A 130 -2.32 30.22 -7.85
N ASP A 131 -2.12 29.57 -6.70
CA ASP A 131 -1.31 30.10 -5.60
C ASP A 131 -0.21 29.10 -5.20
N PRO A 132 1.07 29.35 -5.54
CA PRO A 132 2.18 28.49 -5.17
C PRO A 132 2.64 28.64 -3.71
N ARG A 133 2.24 29.71 -3.01
CA ARG A 133 2.76 30.04 -1.67
C ARG A 133 2.60 28.93 -0.63
N PRO A 134 1.47 28.19 -0.55
CA PRO A 134 1.33 27.08 0.39
C PRO A 134 2.35 25.97 0.19
N TRP A 135 2.93 25.86 -1.01
CA TRP A 135 3.89 24.84 -1.38
C TRP A 135 5.35 25.24 -1.18
N HIS A 136 5.63 26.52 -0.85
CA HIS A 136 7.01 27.00 -0.69
C HIS A 136 7.83 26.17 0.33
N PRO A 137 7.29 25.75 1.49
CA PRO A 137 8.03 24.90 2.42
C PRO A 137 8.41 23.55 1.81
N VAL A 138 7.61 23.07 0.84
CA VAL A 138 7.81 21.80 0.14
C VAL A 138 8.94 21.88 -0.88
N PHE A 139 9.26 23.08 -1.39
CA PHE A 139 10.34 23.26 -2.35
C PHE A 139 11.74 23.16 -1.76
N SER A 140 11.90 23.43 -0.48
CA SER A 140 13.21 23.32 0.16
C SER A 140 13.66 21.87 0.12
N SER A 141 14.84 21.60 -0.43
CA SER A 141 15.47 20.28 -0.45
C SER A 141 15.70 19.72 0.96
N ASP A 142 15.85 20.61 1.92
CA ASP A 142 16.19 20.29 3.32
C ASP A 142 14.94 20.17 4.21
N SER A 143 13.75 20.36 3.64
CA SER A 143 12.49 20.28 4.37
C SER A 143 12.07 18.83 4.58
N ASP A 144 11.83 18.42 5.82
CA ASP A 144 11.22 17.15 6.21
C ASP A 144 9.71 17.14 5.99
N ALA A 145 9.14 18.28 5.60
CA ALA A 145 7.73 18.44 5.32
C ALA A 145 7.23 17.43 4.29
N PHE A 146 5.98 17.03 4.40
CA PHE A 146 5.32 16.11 3.47
C PHE A 146 5.99 14.74 3.41
N PHE A 147 6.12 14.08 4.56
CA PHE A 147 6.57 12.70 4.58
C PHE A 147 5.64 11.82 3.74
N MET A 148 6.20 11.28 2.69
CA MET A 148 5.52 10.34 1.79
C MET A 148 6.53 9.33 1.28
N VAL A 149 6.14 8.04 1.30
CA VAL A 149 6.94 6.96 0.72
C VAL A 149 6.04 6.03 -0.09
N GLY A 150 6.55 5.49 -1.20
CA GLY A 150 5.80 4.62 -2.09
C GLY A 150 6.58 3.40 -2.55
N TYR A 151 6.01 2.22 -2.33
CA TYR A 151 6.59 0.93 -2.68
C TYR A 151 5.78 0.25 -3.77
N GLY A 152 6.42 -0.12 -4.86
CA GLY A 152 5.86 -0.97 -5.91
C GLY A 152 5.73 -2.43 -5.47
N ALA A 153 5.17 -3.27 -6.35
CA ALA A 153 5.08 -4.70 -6.14
C ALA A 153 6.47 -5.37 -6.13
N THR A 154 7.39 -4.90 -6.97
CA THR A 154 8.78 -5.38 -7.00
C THR A 154 9.59 -4.72 -5.89
N ARG A 155 9.85 -5.46 -4.82
CA ARG A 155 10.58 -4.98 -3.63
C ARG A 155 11.85 -5.80 -3.45
N ARG A 156 12.97 -5.32 -3.99
CA ARG A 156 14.27 -5.99 -3.91
C ARG A 156 15.16 -5.26 -2.92
N VAL A 157 15.82 -6.01 -2.03
CA VAL A 157 16.86 -5.45 -1.17
C VAL A 157 18.17 -5.46 -1.93
N SER A 158 18.86 -4.32 -1.98
CA SER A 158 20.18 -4.22 -2.60
C SER A 158 21.18 -5.15 -1.88
N LYS A 159 22.03 -5.81 -2.66
CA LYS A 159 23.16 -6.57 -2.11
C LYS A 159 24.40 -5.71 -1.91
N SER A 160 24.41 -4.50 -2.47
CA SER A 160 25.57 -3.61 -2.42
C SER A 160 25.39 -2.55 -1.34
N THR A 161 26.44 -2.35 -0.54
CA THR A 161 26.56 -1.25 0.42
C THR A 161 26.70 0.12 -0.27
N ARG A 162 27.00 0.12 -1.58
CA ARG A 162 27.02 1.33 -2.40
C ARG A 162 25.64 1.52 -3.05
N MET A 163 24.81 2.32 -2.42
CA MET A 163 23.69 2.92 -3.12
C MET A 163 24.26 3.95 -4.11
N GLU A 164 24.20 3.64 -5.39
CA GLU A 164 24.29 4.67 -6.42
C GLU A 164 23.04 5.55 -6.25
N GLN A 165 23.20 6.63 -5.49
CA GLN A 165 22.21 7.71 -5.56
C GLN A 165 22.24 8.18 -7.00
N SER A 166 21.20 7.87 -7.77
CA SER A 166 20.99 8.53 -9.05
C SER A 166 20.81 10.02 -8.75
N GLY A 167 21.87 10.80 -8.94
CA GLY A 167 21.96 12.20 -8.54
C GLY A 167 21.05 13.14 -9.33
N LYS A 168 19.90 12.68 -9.79
CA LYS A 168 18.96 13.41 -10.68
C LYS A 168 17.58 13.65 -10.07
N SER A 169 17.18 12.95 -9.01
CA SER A 169 15.85 13.13 -8.41
C SER A 169 15.91 13.92 -7.10
N SER A 170 14.88 14.72 -6.84
CA SER A 170 14.74 15.34 -5.52
C SER A 170 14.60 14.26 -4.44
N PRO A 171 15.06 14.48 -3.19
CA PRO A 171 14.95 13.50 -2.11
C PRO A 171 13.52 12.99 -1.88
N ARG A 172 12.51 13.81 -2.14
CA ARG A 172 11.10 13.43 -2.06
C ARG A 172 10.66 12.53 -3.19
N ALA A 173 11.06 12.83 -4.41
CA ALA A 173 10.75 11.97 -5.56
C ALA A 173 11.41 10.60 -5.38
N ALA A 174 12.64 10.55 -4.86
CA ALA A 174 13.33 9.30 -4.59
C ALA A 174 12.54 8.35 -3.69
N ARG A 175 11.78 8.88 -2.71
CA ARG A 175 10.95 8.06 -1.79
C ARG A 175 9.75 7.38 -2.48
N VAL A 176 9.34 7.82 -3.65
CA VAL A 176 8.21 7.24 -4.40
C VAL A 176 8.61 6.55 -5.69
N MET A 177 9.90 6.58 -6.04
CA MET A 177 10.42 5.96 -7.27
C MET A 177 10.08 4.47 -7.36
N GLY A 178 10.02 3.76 -6.23
CA GLY A 178 9.59 2.36 -6.20
C GLY A 178 8.20 2.08 -6.80
N LEU A 179 7.33 3.09 -6.94
CA LEU A 179 6.07 2.95 -7.67
C LEU A 179 6.22 3.07 -9.19
N PHE A 180 7.31 3.66 -9.68
CA PHE A 180 7.52 3.98 -11.09
C PHE A 180 8.58 3.11 -11.75
N GLU A 181 9.59 2.67 -11.02
CA GLU A 181 10.73 1.89 -11.49
C GLU A 181 10.66 0.47 -10.96
N GLU A 182 10.81 -0.53 -11.84
CA GLU A 182 10.75 -1.95 -11.48
C GLU A 182 12.05 -2.46 -10.84
N ASP A 183 13.16 -1.80 -11.09
CA ASP A 183 14.49 -2.11 -10.58
C ASP A 183 14.87 -1.32 -9.32
N TYR A 184 13.93 -0.56 -8.76
CA TYR A 184 14.13 0.15 -7.50
C TYR A 184 14.57 -0.80 -6.37
N SER A 185 15.69 -0.47 -5.73
CA SER A 185 16.26 -1.26 -4.65
C SER A 185 16.03 -0.62 -3.29
N LEU A 186 15.51 -1.43 -2.37
CA LEU A 186 15.30 -1.05 -0.97
C LEU A 186 16.62 -0.96 -0.21
N ARG A 187 16.68 -0.08 0.77
CA ARG A 187 17.84 0.15 1.61
C ARG A 187 17.98 -0.93 2.68
N PRO A 188 19.09 -1.69 2.73
CA PRO A 188 19.31 -2.71 3.76
C PRO A 188 19.47 -2.12 5.16
N LEU A 189 19.00 -2.83 6.19
CA LEU A 189 19.11 -2.43 7.59
C LEU A 189 20.56 -2.14 8.03
N ASN A 190 21.50 -2.97 7.59
CA ASN A 190 22.92 -2.86 7.94
C ASN A 190 23.63 -1.63 7.35
N THR A 191 23.01 -0.91 6.40
CA THR A 191 23.59 0.32 5.82
C THR A 191 23.28 1.59 6.60
N TRP A 192 22.25 1.59 7.43
CA TRP A 192 21.79 2.81 8.11
C TRP A 192 21.60 2.65 9.62
N LEU A 193 21.16 1.49 10.11
CA LEU A 193 20.83 1.26 11.50
C LEU A 193 22.05 1.38 12.44
N PRO A 194 23.29 0.97 12.04
CA PRO A 194 24.47 1.15 12.88
C PRO A 194 24.78 2.62 13.24
N ARG A 195 24.39 3.59 12.37
CA ARG A 195 24.53 5.02 12.68
C ARG A 195 23.73 5.41 13.93
N TYR A 196 22.54 4.83 14.09
CA TYR A 196 21.68 5.08 15.26
C TYR A 196 22.14 4.32 16.50
N GLU A 197 22.74 3.13 16.31
CA GLU A 197 23.27 2.32 17.39
C GLU A 197 24.51 2.95 18.04
N ASN A 198 25.42 3.46 17.21
CA ASN A 198 26.74 3.98 17.64
C ASN A 198 26.71 5.44 18.08
N SER A 199 25.59 6.13 17.95
CA SER A 199 25.44 7.53 18.37
C SER A 199 24.68 7.63 19.69
N GLU A 200 25.26 8.23 20.70
CA GLU A 200 24.59 8.47 21.99
C GLU A 200 23.30 9.29 21.82
N GLN A 201 23.32 10.27 20.93
CA GLN A 201 22.18 11.16 20.68
C GLN A 201 21.03 10.43 19.97
N LEU A 202 21.33 9.44 19.12
CA LEU A 202 20.36 8.73 18.31
C LEU A 202 19.99 7.35 18.88
N ARG A 203 20.64 6.90 19.95
CA ARG A 203 20.42 5.57 20.54
C ARG A 203 18.96 5.33 20.97
N GLY A 204 18.27 6.38 21.39
CA GLY A 204 16.83 6.31 21.68
C GLY A 204 16.00 5.87 20.46
N ARG A 205 16.35 6.34 19.28
CA ARG A 205 15.72 5.93 18.02
C ARG A 205 16.05 4.47 17.65
N TYR A 206 17.30 4.06 17.82
CA TYR A 206 17.68 2.66 17.64
C TYR A 206 16.79 1.72 18.48
N VAL A 207 16.63 2.02 19.77
CA VAL A 207 15.75 1.22 20.64
C VAL A 207 14.29 1.20 20.15
N GLN A 208 13.77 2.33 19.66
CA GLN A 208 12.43 2.40 19.08
C GLN A 208 12.30 1.53 17.82
N VAL A 209 13.30 1.57 16.92
CA VAL A 209 13.34 0.73 15.70
C VAL A 209 13.35 -0.75 16.05
N VAL A 210 14.26 -1.18 16.95
CA VAL A 210 14.35 -2.59 17.39
C VAL A 210 13.03 -3.08 17.98
N ASN A 211 12.42 -2.27 18.86
CA ASN A 211 11.14 -2.61 19.47
C ASN A 211 10.01 -2.69 18.44
N LEU A 212 9.99 -1.79 17.47
CA LEU A 212 8.98 -1.76 16.41
C LEU A 212 9.13 -2.94 15.47
N LEU A 213 10.36 -3.25 15.02
CA LEU A 213 10.67 -4.46 14.26
C LEU A 213 10.18 -5.71 14.97
N ASN A 214 10.50 -5.86 16.25
CA ASN A 214 10.10 -7.04 17.03
C ASN A 214 8.58 -7.16 17.17
N ARG A 215 7.84 -6.06 17.31
CA ARG A 215 6.36 -6.10 17.34
C ARG A 215 5.76 -6.48 15.98
N LEU A 216 6.36 -6.02 14.88
CA LEU A 216 5.88 -6.31 13.53
C LEU A 216 6.23 -7.74 13.07
N VAL A 217 7.39 -8.25 13.46
CA VAL A 217 7.93 -9.54 13.00
C VAL A 217 7.74 -10.65 14.02
N GLY A 218 7.78 -10.34 15.30
CA GLY A 218 7.86 -11.29 16.42
C GLY A 218 6.73 -12.33 16.49
N LYS A 219 5.55 -12.02 16.00
CA LYS A 219 4.42 -12.97 15.89
C LYS A 219 4.67 -14.10 14.87
N GLY A 220 5.64 -13.94 13.98
CA GLY A 220 6.04 -14.95 13.00
C GLY A 220 7.12 -15.93 13.48
N GLY A 221 7.75 -15.67 14.61
CA GLY A 221 8.69 -16.57 15.26
C GLY A 221 10.18 -16.23 15.12
N TRP A 222 10.61 -15.34 14.22
CA TRP A 222 11.98 -14.82 14.14
C TRP A 222 12.00 -13.39 14.67
N GLY A 223 12.65 -13.17 15.83
CA GLY A 223 12.81 -11.84 16.41
C GLY A 223 14.10 -11.18 15.92
N PHE A 224 14.11 -9.86 15.76
CA PHE A 224 15.31 -9.09 15.52
C PHE A 224 16.13 -9.00 16.81
N THR A 225 17.39 -9.46 16.79
CA THR A 225 18.24 -9.54 18.01
C THR A 225 18.97 -8.22 18.30
N GLY A 226 19.14 -7.37 17.28
CA GLY A 226 20.00 -6.19 17.34
C GLY A 226 21.49 -6.51 17.30
N LYS A 227 21.90 -7.76 17.19
CA LYS A 227 23.31 -8.18 17.07
C LYS A 227 23.70 -8.31 15.61
N GLN A 228 24.97 -8.13 15.31
CA GLN A 228 25.55 -8.39 13.98
C GLN A 228 26.52 -9.58 14.07
N ASP A 229 26.69 -10.27 12.95
CA ASP A 229 27.71 -11.31 12.78
C ASP A 229 29.08 -10.69 12.35
N LYS A 230 30.03 -11.55 11.96
CA LYS A 230 31.36 -11.12 11.51
C LYS A 230 31.37 -10.45 10.13
N GLU A 231 30.27 -10.53 9.40
CA GLU A 231 30.08 -9.96 8.07
C GLU A 231 29.16 -8.72 8.14
N ASP A 232 28.96 -8.13 9.34
CA ASP A 232 28.09 -7.00 9.63
C ASP A 232 26.59 -7.23 9.27
N GLU A 233 26.17 -8.51 9.18
CA GLU A 233 24.76 -8.85 8.94
C GLU A 233 24.00 -8.96 10.24
N TYR A 234 22.82 -8.33 10.33
CA TYR A 234 21.96 -8.44 11.50
C TYR A 234 21.41 -9.85 11.69
N LEU A 235 21.40 -10.30 12.94
CA LEU A 235 20.92 -11.60 13.34
C LEU A 235 19.46 -11.58 13.75
N PHE A 236 18.75 -12.63 13.36
CA PHE A 236 17.38 -12.92 13.76
C PHE A 236 17.33 -14.21 14.54
N GLY A 237 16.68 -14.17 15.72
CA GLY A 237 16.67 -15.28 16.66
C GLY A 237 15.31 -15.97 16.76
N LYS A 238 15.32 -17.31 16.86
CA LYS A 238 14.13 -18.14 17.12
C LYS A 238 14.51 -19.37 17.94
N LYS A 239 13.94 -19.52 19.14
CA LYS A 239 14.05 -20.73 19.99
C LYS A 239 15.50 -21.24 20.12
N GLY A 240 16.46 -20.37 20.38
CA GLY A 240 17.86 -20.72 20.60
C GLY A 240 18.72 -20.84 19.34
N ALA A 241 18.16 -20.61 18.16
CA ALA A 241 18.90 -20.45 16.90
C ALA A 241 18.97 -18.97 16.50
N GLU A 242 20.13 -18.52 16.03
CA GLU A 242 20.32 -17.19 15.44
C GLU A 242 20.79 -17.40 13.99
N VAL A 243 20.20 -16.65 13.04
CA VAL A 243 20.57 -16.69 11.62
C VAL A 243 20.73 -15.27 11.09
N PRO A 244 21.69 -15.02 10.18
CA PRO A 244 21.84 -13.71 9.55
C PRO A 244 20.70 -13.47 8.54
N PHE A 245 20.43 -12.18 8.26
CA PHE A 245 19.37 -11.76 7.33
C PHE A 245 19.35 -12.52 6.00
N PRO A 246 20.48 -12.74 5.30
CA PRO A 246 20.51 -13.49 4.04
C PRO A 246 20.07 -14.96 4.14
N ALA A 247 20.16 -15.57 5.33
CA ALA A 247 19.78 -16.96 5.57
C ALA A 247 18.27 -17.13 5.89
N LEU A 248 17.53 -16.04 6.03
CA LEU A 248 16.08 -16.06 6.17
C LEU A 248 15.41 -16.51 4.86
N SER A 249 14.19 -17.07 4.96
CA SER A 249 13.40 -17.40 3.77
C SER A 249 13.04 -16.15 2.97
N ASP A 250 12.79 -16.33 1.65
CA ASP A 250 12.48 -15.22 0.73
C ASP A 250 11.33 -14.33 1.21
N GLY A 251 10.26 -14.93 1.76
CA GLY A 251 9.13 -14.18 2.32
C GLY A 251 9.53 -13.29 3.50
N TYR A 252 10.37 -13.82 4.42
CA TYR A 252 10.90 -13.02 5.51
C TYR A 252 11.82 -11.89 5.01
N ARG A 253 12.71 -12.19 4.07
CA ARG A 253 13.62 -11.19 3.50
C ARG A 253 12.88 -10.07 2.78
N ALA A 254 11.87 -10.42 1.99
CA ALA A 254 11.04 -9.43 1.30
C ALA A 254 10.29 -8.54 2.28
N PHE A 255 9.66 -9.13 3.31
CA PHE A 255 8.92 -8.37 4.33
C PHE A 255 9.83 -7.48 5.17
N LEU A 256 10.91 -8.03 5.72
CA LEU A 256 11.86 -7.29 6.52
C LEU A 256 12.60 -6.21 5.72
N GLY A 257 12.85 -6.48 4.44
CA GLY A 257 13.53 -5.53 3.57
C GLY A 257 12.75 -4.24 3.41
N TRP A 258 11.47 -4.32 3.00
CA TRP A 258 10.67 -3.12 2.84
C TRP A 258 10.29 -2.47 4.18
N LEU A 259 10.12 -3.26 5.23
CA LEU A 259 9.88 -2.74 6.57
C LEU A 259 11.10 -1.97 7.10
N GLY A 260 12.31 -2.51 6.88
CA GLY A 260 13.55 -1.84 7.24
C GLY A 260 13.74 -0.52 6.49
N ASP A 261 13.46 -0.50 5.19
CA ASP A 261 13.50 0.73 4.38
C ASP A 261 12.42 1.75 4.82
N LEU A 262 11.20 1.29 5.12
CA LEU A 262 10.16 2.15 5.70
C LEU A 262 10.62 2.79 7.01
N LEU A 263 11.19 2.00 7.93
CA LEU A 263 11.68 2.51 9.20
C LEU A 263 12.84 3.49 9.04
N TYR A 264 13.71 3.29 8.05
CA TYR A 264 14.71 4.28 7.68
C TYR A 264 14.06 5.62 7.36
N HIS A 265 13.09 5.65 6.46
CA HIS A 265 12.40 6.87 6.07
C HIS A 265 11.63 7.50 7.24
N VAL A 266 10.98 6.70 8.07
CA VAL A 266 10.31 7.18 9.29
C VAL A 266 11.32 7.80 10.28
N CYS A 267 12.52 7.22 10.42
CA CYS A 267 13.57 7.77 11.30
C CYS A 267 14.13 9.09 10.78
N GLU A 268 14.40 9.18 9.48
CA GLU A 268 15.00 10.38 8.87
C GLU A 268 14.04 11.59 8.88
N THR A 269 12.71 11.33 8.86
CA THR A 269 11.70 12.39 8.76
C THR A 269 10.97 12.68 10.08
N CYS A 270 11.21 11.88 11.11
CA CYS A 270 10.60 12.12 12.40
C CYS A 270 11.31 13.29 13.13
N PRO A 271 10.61 14.34 13.55
CA PRO A 271 11.20 15.47 14.22
C PRO A 271 12.02 15.08 15.46
N SER A 272 13.06 15.87 15.78
CA SER A 272 13.90 15.64 16.95
C SER A 272 13.06 15.70 18.22
N GLY A 273 13.26 14.73 19.12
CA GLY A 273 12.52 14.65 20.39
C GLY A 273 11.19 13.90 20.31
N GLU A 274 10.62 13.67 19.11
CA GLU A 274 9.39 12.91 18.96
C GLU A 274 9.65 11.41 18.87
N LYS A 275 8.62 10.61 19.21
CA LYS A 275 8.63 9.17 19.03
C LYS A 275 8.24 8.82 17.59
N LEU A 276 8.78 7.72 17.05
CA LEU A 276 8.50 7.27 15.68
C LEU A 276 6.99 7.10 15.41
N LYS A 277 6.21 6.71 16.42
CA LYS A 277 4.74 6.59 16.32
C LYS A 277 4.00 7.92 16.17
N GLU A 278 4.66 9.04 16.46
CA GLU A 278 4.10 10.39 16.36
C GLU A 278 4.31 10.99 14.97
N ASN A 279 5.19 10.41 14.17
CA ASN A 279 5.45 10.84 12.81
C ASN A 279 4.20 10.75 11.93
N LYS A 280 3.93 11.79 11.16
CA LYS A 280 2.74 11.92 10.30
C LYS A 280 3.13 11.88 8.85
N GLY A 281 2.33 11.20 8.03
CA GLY A 281 2.60 11.14 6.60
C GLY A 281 1.82 10.07 5.86
N ILE A 282 2.20 9.80 4.62
CA ILE A 282 1.55 8.85 3.72
C ILE A 282 2.51 7.72 3.37
N VAL A 283 2.07 6.48 3.55
CA VAL A 283 2.78 5.28 3.10
C VAL A 283 1.93 4.54 2.10
N MET A 284 2.43 4.39 0.89
CA MET A 284 1.78 3.66 -0.20
C MET A 284 2.50 2.34 -0.45
N VAL A 285 1.75 1.23 -0.51
CA VAL A 285 2.34 -0.10 -0.77
C VAL A 285 1.50 -0.85 -1.79
N ASP A 286 2.08 -1.11 -2.95
CA ASP A 286 1.44 -1.95 -3.96
C ASP A 286 1.63 -3.42 -3.61
N GLU A 287 0.54 -4.22 -3.68
CA GLU A 287 0.51 -5.65 -3.36
C GLU A 287 1.15 -5.97 -1.99
N ILE A 288 0.59 -5.41 -0.91
CA ILE A 288 1.16 -5.59 0.44
C ILE A 288 1.21 -7.05 0.90
N ASP A 289 0.32 -7.89 0.38
CA ASP A 289 0.24 -9.34 0.62
C ASP A 289 1.34 -10.15 -0.06
N LEU A 290 2.07 -9.58 -1.02
CA LEU A 290 3.07 -10.29 -1.79
C LEU A 290 4.16 -10.87 -0.88
N HIS A 291 4.40 -12.18 -1.01
CA HIS A 291 5.35 -12.98 -0.21
C HIS A 291 5.01 -13.12 1.28
N LEU A 292 3.86 -12.60 1.76
CA LEU A 292 3.46 -12.77 3.14
C LEU A 292 2.81 -14.15 3.39
N HIS A 293 3.23 -14.80 4.47
CA HIS A 293 2.52 -15.98 4.96
C HIS A 293 1.08 -15.61 5.34
N PRO A 294 0.05 -16.48 5.12
CA PRO A 294 -1.35 -16.18 5.43
C PRO A 294 -1.60 -15.60 6.82
N LYS A 295 -0.93 -16.08 7.85
CA LYS A 295 -1.03 -15.52 9.21
C LYS A 295 -0.60 -14.05 9.30
N TRP A 296 0.38 -13.64 8.51
CA TRP A 296 0.81 -12.25 8.45
C TRP A 296 -0.15 -11.39 7.67
N GLN A 297 -0.72 -11.91 6.58
CA GLN A 297 -1.73 -11.20 5.81
C GLN A 297 -2.91 -10.77 6.69
N MET A 298 -3.33 -11.61 7.66
CA MET A 298 -4.41 -11.27 8.60
C MET A 298 -4.04 -10.16 9.59
N THR A 299 -2.77 -9.91 9.86
CA THR A 299 -2.37 -9.04 10.98
C THR A 299 -1.49 -7.86 10.58
N VAL A 300 -0.91 -7.86 9.37
CA VAL A 300 0.08 -6.86 8.96
C VAL A 300 -0.46 -5.43 9.03
N LEU A 301 -1.62 -5.17 8.44
CA LEU A 301 -2.21 -3.84 8.45
C LEU A 301 -2.65 -3.40 9.84
N GLN A 302 -3.25 -4.31 10.61
CA GLN A 302 -3.63 -4.02 11.99
C GLN A 302 -2.41 -3.66 12.86
N THR A 303 -1.29 -4.38 12.67
CA THR A 303 -0.07 -4.13 13.43
C THR A 303 0.58 -2.81 13.00
N LEU A 304 0.75 -2.59 11.68
CA LEU A 304 1.29 -1.33 11.16
C LEU A 304 0.48 -0.11 11.60
N ALA A 305 -0.84 -0.17 11.50
CA ALA A 305 -1.73 0.92 11.85
C ALA A 305 -1.70 1.24 13.35
N LYS A 306 -1.56 0.24 14.22
CA LYS A 306 -1.45 0.43 15.67
C LYS A 306 -0.08 0.95 16.10
N GLU A 307 0.98 0.50 15.45
CA GLU A 307 2.35 0.90 15.77
C GLU A 307 2.71 2.27 15.20
N LEU A 308 2.11 2.67 14.07
CA LEU A 308 2.29 3.94 13.39
C LEU A 308 0.92 4.61 13.15
N PRO A 309 0.21 5.00 14.23
CA PRO A 309 -1.20 5.43 14.15
C PRO A 309 -1.39 6.74 13.39
N ASN A 310 -0.36 7.54 13.27
CA ASN A 310 -0.37 8.83 12.57
C ASN A 310 0.18 8.73 11.13
N ILE A 311 0.45 7.54 10.63
CA ILE A 311 0.80 7.32 9.23
C ILE A 311 -0.45 6.82 8.50
N GLN A 312 -0.83 7.50 7.43
CA GLN A 312 -1.90 7.09 6.53
C GLN A 312 -1.37 6.01 5.58
N PHE A 313 -1.88 4.80 5.71
CA PHE A 313 -1.55 3.69 4.82
C PHE A 313 -2.54 3.61 3.67
N ILE A 314 -2.03 3.62 2.43
CA ILE A 314 -2.80 3.41 1.21
C ILE A 314 -2.18 2.20 0.50
N VAL A 315 -2.84 1.07 0.59
CA VAL A 315 -2.25 -0.20 0.15
C VAL A 315 -3.14 -0.90 -0.87
N THR A 316 -2.54 -1.71 -1.73
CA THR A 316 -3.30 -2.60 -2.60
C THR A 316 -3.13 -4.05 -2.16
N SER A 317 -4.14 -4.87 -2.39
CA SER A 317 -4.05 -6.31 -2.15
C SER A 317 -5.06 -7.07 -3.01
N HIS A 318 -4.80 -8.36 -3.19
CA HIS A 318 -5.71 -9.36 -3.73
C HIS A 318 -6.12 -10.41 -2.69
N SER A 319 -5.65 -10.28 -1.45
CA SER A 319 -5.87 -11.27 -0.40
C SER A 319 -7.24 -11.13 0.27
N PRO A 320 -8.09 -12.19 0.26
CA PRO A 320 -9.32 -12.20 1.03
C PRO A 320 -9.04 -12.16 2.54
N LEU A 321 -7.87 -12.62 3.00
CA LEU A 321 -7.47 -12.56 4.40
C LEU A 321 -7.24 -11.12 4.88
N ILE A 322 -6.65 -10.27 4.04
CA ILE A 322 -6.49 -8.85 4.35
C ILE A 322 -7.86 -8.16 4.35
N VAL A 323 -8.70 -8.43 3.34
CA VAL A 323 -10.05 -7.87 3.26
C VAL A 323 -10.89 -8.24 4.48
N GLY A 324 -10.92 -9.53 4.86
CA GLY A 324 -11.64 -10.02 6.05
C GLY A 324 -11.10 -9.49 7.39
N SER A 325 -9.90 -8.90 7.40
CA SER A 325 -9.32 -8.28 8.60
C SER A 325 -9.67 -6.80 8.77
N LEU A 326 -10.38 -6.18 7.81
CA LEU A 326 -10.71 -4.76 7.77
C LEU A 326 -12.21 -4.52 7.76
N GLU A 327 -12.60 -3.30 8.15
CA GLU A 327 -13.97 -2.84 8.05
C GLU A 327 -14.23 -2.22 6.66
N TRP A 328 -15.49 -2.19 6.20
CA TRP A 328 -15.84 -1.72 4.86
C TRP A 328 -15.40 -0.27 4.59
N MET A 329 -15.35 0.58 5.62
CA MET A 329 -14.87 1.96 5.52
C MET A 329 -13.41 2.04 5.06
N ASN A 330 -12.62 1.03 5.38
CA ASN A 330 -11.22 0.95 4.96
C ASN A 330 -11.04 0.48 3.52
N ILE A 331 -12.10 -0.09 2.89
CA ILE A 331 -11.97 -0.79 1.61
C ILE A 331 -12.55 0.05 0.47
N ILE A 332 -11.72 0.39 -0.49
CA ILE A 332 -12.09 1.09 -1.72
C ILE A 332 -12.04 0.08 -2.86
N VAL A 333 -13.21 -0.30 -3.37
CA VAL A 333 -13.34 -1.28 -4.45
C VAL A 333 -13.33 -0.57 -5.79
N MET A 334 -12.41 -0.96 -6.66
CA MET A 334 -12.31 -0.46 -8.01
C MET A 334 -12.99 -1.44 -8.97
N GLN A 335 -13.90 -0.93 -9.77
CA GLN A 335 -14.79 -1.72 -10.63
C GLN A 335 -14.79 -1.17 -12.05
N PRO A 336 -15.24 -1.98 -13.04
CA PRO A 336 -15.48 -1.49 -14.39
C PRO A 336 -16.50 -0.33 -14.36
N GLY A 337 -16.17 0.73 -15.04
CA GLY A 337 -17.04 1.87 -15.29
C GLY A 337 -17.40 2.00 -16.77
N PRO A 338 -18.14 3.06 -17.14
CA PRO A 338 -18.52 3.31 -18.54
C PRO A 338 -17.30 3.42 -19.46
N LYS A 339 -17.44 2.96 -20.70
CA LYS A 339 -16.39 3.01 -21.74
C LYS A 339 -15.08 2.37 -21.30
N GLN A 340 -15.16 1.19 -20.65
CA GLN A 340 -14.00 0.44 -20.17
C GLN A 340 -13.08 1.27 -19.22
N SER A 341 -13.67 2.24 -18.51
CA SER A 341 -12.95 2.96 -17.47
C SER A 341 -13.02 2.24 -16.13
N SER A 342 -12.24 2.71 -15.18
CA SER A 342 -12.32 2.30 -13.77
C SER A 342 -13.07 3.34 -12.96
N THR A 343 -13.90 2.87 -12.03
CA THR A 343 -14.54 3.67 -10.98
C THR A 343 -14.19 3.10 -9.63
N ALA A 344 -14.17 3.94 -8.60
CA ALA A 344 -13.86 3.53 -7.23
C ALA A 344 -15.05 3.84 -6.33
N LYS A 345 -15.43 2.90 -5.48
CA LYS A 345 -16.50 3.08 -4.49
C LYS A 345 -16.23 2.27 -3.22
N ARG A 346 -16.85 2.64 -2.11
CA ARG A 346 -16.97 1.78 -0.93
C ARG A 346 -18.27 0.97 -1.04
N ILE A 347 -18.22 -0.26 -0.57
CA ILE A 347 -19.37 -1.16 -0.47
C ILE A 347 -19.73 -1.25 1.01
N GLU A 348 -20.89 -0.73 1.38
CA GLU A 348 -21.38 -0.67 2.76
C GLU A 348 -21.89 -2.05 3.23
N TRP A 349 -20.98 -3.01 3.25
CA TRP A 349 -21.23 -4.36 3.72
C TRP A 349 -20.09 -4.81 4.61
N SER A 350 -20.41 -5.33 5.80
CA SER A 350 -19.42 -5.84 6.73
C SER A 350 -18.83 -7.15 6.22
N VAL A 351 -17.51 -7.16 6.02
CA VAL A 351 -16.71 -8.34 5.69
C VAL A 351 -15.76 -8.71 6.83
N HIS A 352 -15.67 -7.86 7.83
CA HIS A 352 -14.80 -8.09 8.98
C HIS A 352 -15.22 -9.34 9.74
N GLY A 353 -14.27 -10.27 9.91
CA GLY A 353 -14.49 -11.54 10.61
C GLY A 353 -15.09 -12.66 9.75
N LEU A 354 -15.34 -12.44 8.45
CA LEU A 354 -15.73 -13.53 7.54
C LEU A 354 -14.51 -14.40 7.18
N ASP A 355 -14.78 -15.69 6.94
CA ASP A 355 -13.78 -16.61 6.42
C ASP A 355 -13.39 -16.24 4.96
N ALA A 356 -12.17 -16.62 4.56
CA ALA A 356 -11.62 -16.23 3.26
C ALA A 356 -12.49 -16.66 2.06
N ASP A 357 -13.11 -17.83 2.12
CA ASP A 357 -14.01 -18.32 1.09
C ASP A 357 -15.34 -17.54 1.07
N GLN A 358 -15.86 -17.13 2.21
CA GLN A 358 -17.01 -16.24 2.32
C GLN A 358 -16.70 -14.87 1.72
N VAL A 359 -15.55 -14.28 2.05
CA VAL A 359 -15.11 -12.98 1.49
C VAL A 359 -15.02 -13.05 -0.03
N LEU A 360 -14.47 -14.14 -0.61
CA LEU A 360 -14.37 -14.34 -2.06
C LEU A 360 -15.74 -14.38 -2.77
N LEU A 361 -16.80 -14.81 -2.09
CA LEU A 361 -18.16 -14.88 -2.61
C LEU A 361 -18.95 -13.56 -2.48
N THR A 362 -18.40 -12.57 -1.79
CA THR A 362 -19.03 -11.24 -1.68
C THR A 362 -18.83 -10.39 -2.93
N ASP A 363 -19.54 -9.26 -3.00
CA ASP A 363 -19.40 -8.25 -4.06
C ASP A 363 -18.00 -7.61 -4.11
N PHE A 364 -17.18 -7.77 -3.07
CA PHE A 364 -15.80 -7.31 -3.06
C PHE A 364 -14.93 -8.03 -4.08
N PHE A 365 -15.14 -9.36 -4.26
CA PHE A 365 -14.43 -10.18 -5.25
C PHE A 365 -15.33 -10.62 -6.40
N GLY A 366 -16.65 -10.68 -6.19
CA GLY A 366 -17.64 -11.05 -7.19
C GLY A 366 -17.54 -12.49 -7.69
N MET A 367 -16.89 -13.38 -6.94
CA MET A 367 -16.80 -14.79 -7.30
C MET A 367 -18.12 -15.51 -7.06
N LYS A 368 -18.54 -16.34 -8.02
CA LYS A 368 -19.77 -17.14 -7.89
C LYS A 368 -19.55 -18.48 -7.20
N SER A 369 -18.32 -18.91 -7.03
CA SER A 369 -17.93 -20.16 -6.39
C SER A 369 -16.43 -20.18 -6.13
N THR A 370 -16.01 -20.74 -5.00
CA THR A 370 -14.62 -21.02 -4.64
C THR A 370 -14.18 -22.42 -5.09
N ARG A 371 -15.10 -23.23 -5.61
CA ARG A 371 -14.85 -24.60 -6.05
C ARG A 371 -14.32 -24.65 -7.47
N ALA A 372 -13.46 -25.64 -7.75
CA ALA A 372 -12.93 -25.89 -9.09
C ALA A 372 -14.08 -26.11 -10.10
N PRO A 373 -13.98 -25.63 -11.36
CA PRO A 373 -15.05 -25.69 -12.35
C PRO A 373 -15.63 -27.08 -12.59
N GLY A 374 -14.80 -28.13 -12.61
CA GLY A 374 -15.25 -29.53 -12.77
C GLY A 374 -16.12 -30.00 -11.59
N LYS A 375 -15.67 -29.76 -10.34
CA LYS A 375 -16.46 -30.11 -9.15
C LYS A 375 -17.78 -29.35 -9.07
N LYS A 376 -17.79 -28.09 -9.51
CA LYS A 376 -19.03 -27.29 -9.56
C LYS A 376 -20.08 -27.90 -10.50
N ARG A 377 -19.63 -28.41 -11.65
CA ARG A 377 -20.52 -29.08 -12.63
C ARG A 377 -21.08 -30.38 -12.05
N THR A 378 -20.21 -31.23 -11.49
CA THR A 378 -20.60 -32.50 -10.85
C THR A 378 -21.61 -32.29 -9.71
N LEU A 379 -21.33 -31.33 -8.80
CA LEU A 379 -22.25 -31.02 -7.70
C LEU A 379 -23.59 -30.48 -8.19
N LYS A 380 -23.61 -29.67 -9.25
CA LYS A 380 -24.86 -29.19 -9.86
C LYS A 380 -25.65 -30.31 -10.48
N GLU A 381 -24.99 -31.23 -11.18
CA GLU A 381 -25.63 -32.44 -11.78
C GLU A 381 -26.16 -33.36 -10.66
N LEU A 382 -25.39 -33.62 -9.60
CA LEU A 382 -25.84 -34.42 -8.45
C LEU A 382 -27.00 -33.73 -7.70
N THR A 383 -26.97 -32.41 -7.57
CA THR A 383 -28.09 -31.67 -6.94
C THR A 383 -29.37 -31.77 -7.75
N LEU A 384 -29.29 -31.68 -9.07
CA LEU A 384 -30.48 -31.86 -9.94
C LEU A 384 -31.04 -33.27 -9.83
N LYS A 385 -30.19 -34.30 -9.96
CA LYS A 385 -30.61 -35.69 -9.83
C LYS A 385 -31.23 -36.02 -8.46
N ALA A 386 -30.59 -35.53 -7.38
CA ALA A 386 -31.11 -35.69 -6.02
C ALA A 386 -32.50 -35.03 -5.85
N ARG A 387 -32.73 -33.87 -6.47
CA ARG A 387 -33.99 -33.14 -6.46
C ARG A 387 -35.08 -33.88 -7.25
N ASP A 388 -34.67 -34.63 -8.28
CA ASP A 388 -35.57 -35.48 -9.09
C ASP A 388 -35.84 -36.86 -8.43
N GLY A 389 -35.34 -37.07 -7.20
CA GLY A 389 -35.62 -38.28 -6.40
C GLY A 389 -34.55 -39.37 -6.47
N ASP A 390 -33.39 -39.11 -7.09
CA ASP A 390 -32.26 -40.05 -7.13
C ASP A 390 -31.56 -40.10 -5.78
N THR A 391 -31.81 -41.19 -5.01
CA THR A 391 -31.27 -41.39 -3.67
C THR A 391 -29.75 -41.64 -3.65
N GLU A 392 -29.19 -42.27 -4.69
CA GLU A 392 -27.74 -42.46 -4.82
C GLU A 392 -27.02 -41.12 -5.09
N ALA A 393 -27.58 -40.31 -5.97
CA ALA A 393 -27.04 -38.95 -6.22
C ALA A 393 -27.14 -38.05 -4.96
N ALA A 394 -28.20 -38.20 -4.17
CA ALA A 394 -28.35 -37.49 -2.90
C ALA A 394 -27.28 -37.91 -1.89
N LYS A 395 -27.00 -39.22 -1.78
CA LYS A 395 -25.96 -39.77 -0.89
C LYS A 395 -24.55 -39.30 -1.32
N GLU A 396 -24.24 -39.37 -2.61
CA GLU A 396 -22.97 -38.90 -3.16
C GLU A 396 -22.80 -37.39 -2.97
N LEU A 397 -23.88 -36.60 -3.14
CA LEU A 397 -23.87 -35.17 -2.85
C LEU A 397 -23.51 -34.88 -1.39
N LEU A 398 -24.13 -35.58 -0.43
CA LEU A 398 -23.84 -35.46 0.99
C LEU A 398 -22.41 -35.86 1.33
N GLU A 399 -21.91 -36.97 0.77
CA GLU A 399 -20.52 -37.37 0.95
C GLU A 399 -19.51 -36.36 0.39
N GLN A 400 -19.78 -35.78 -0.77
CA GLN A 400 -18.91 -34.74 -1.34
C GLN A 400 -18.97 -33.40 -0.57
N MET A 401 -20.08 -33.11 0.10
CA MET A 401 -20.19 -31.95 0.98
C MET A 401 -19.54 -32.18 2.34
N SER A 402 -19.62 -33.40 2.91
CA SER A 402 -19.04 -33.73 4.20
C SER A 402 -17.51 -33.83 4.19
N ARG A 403 -16.89 -34.29 3.08
CA ARG A 403 -15.42 -34.36 2.93
C ARG A 403 -14.71 -33.03 3.11
N GLY A 404 -15.40 -31.90 2.93
CA GLY A 404 -14.86 -30.57 3.24
C GLY A 404 -14.88 -30.24 4.75
N ALA A 405 -15.80 -30.83 5.51
CA ALA A 405 -15.93 -30.59 6.93
C ALA A 405 -14.99 -31.47 7.79
N GLU A 406 -14.59 -32.66 7.31
CA GLU A 406 -13.66 -33.55 8.00
C GLU A 406 -12.19 -33.12 7.88
N ALA A 407 -11.84 -32.41 6.81
CA ALA A 407 -10.49 -31.85 6.64
C ALA A 407 -10.21 -30.62 7.54
N ALA A 408 -11.19 -30.12 8.25
CA ALA A 408 -11.09 -28.96 9.15
C ALA A 408 -10.94 -29.35 10.64
N LYS A 409 -10.90 -30.65 10.96
CA LYS A 409 -10.53 -31.18 12.27
C LYS A 409 -9.04 -31.54 12.29
#